data_15043063fa89359929891540f9fcd6e6
#
_entry.id   15043063fa89359929891540f9fcd6e6
#
_cell.length_a   1.000
_cell.length_b   1.000
_cell.length_c   1.000
_cell.angle_alpha   90.00
_cell.angle_beta   90.00
_cell.angle_gamma   90.00
#
_symmetry.space_group_name_H-M   'P 1'
#
loop_
_entity.id
_entity.type
_entity.pdbx_description
1 polymer ?
#
loop_
_entity_poly.entity_id
_entity_poly.type
_entity_poly.pdbx_seq_one_letter_code
_entity_poly.pdbx_strand_id
1 'polypeptide(L)'
;DFVPDSRRPETTLYFEGVYMNAEVFVNGHNLGIRPYGYSSFYHDITPYLKAGKNVIAVRVDNSGQKNCRWYTGSGIYRNVKLIRTPKAHFEPWGIGITTEQVNRKTQVEVEATLANRDKDLPATLLCTVTELDGHTILTQKETVTLEANRTSKVKLQFPFENAKLWSPETPNLYRMVCCLVPTNGEPADTVTTTFGVRHVEYSAKKGLILNGKAIELNGGCVHHDNGPLGAASYRDAEWRKAQLMKEAGFNAVRTSHNPPAEAFLDACDHLGLLVIDESFDGWRSAKTPKDYSILFDRWWTKDIESMVLRDRNHPSIFCWSIGNEIIERKPPEAVLPAYALAGHVRRLDPSRPVTSALAAWDKDWEIYDPLAAAHDIVGYNYMMHKGPSD
;
A
#
# COMPACT_ATOMS: atom_id res chain seq x y z
N ASP A 1 0.46 25.78 -17.60
CA ASP A 1 0.67 25.42 -19.02
C ASP A 1 1.58 24.20 -19.11
N PHE A 2 1.22 23.25 -19.96
CA PHE A 2 2.01 22.04 -20.18
C PHE A 2 3.05 22.30 -21.29
N VAL A 3 4.32 22.07 -20.97
CA VAL A 3 5.40 22.12 -21.95
C VAL A 3 5.83 20.69 -22.26
N PRO A 4 5.67 20.21 -23.50
CA PRO A 4 6.16 18.90 -23.90
C PRO A 4 7.66 18.76 -23.65
N ASP A 5 8.08 17.57 -23.20
CA ASP A 5 9.49 17.21 -23.04
C ASP A 5 9.72 15.93 -23.83
N SER A 6 10.50 16.00 -24.89
CA SER A 6 10.78 14.85 -25.76
C SER A 6 11.53 13.71 -25.06
N ARG A 7 12.22 14.01 -23.97
CA ARG A 7 12.92 13.00 -23.16
C ARG A 7 11.98 12.30 -22.17
N ARG A 8 10.85 12.95 -21.80
CA ARG A 8 9.82 12.45 -20.87
C ARG A 8 8.43 12.69 -21.44
N PRO A 9 8.09 12.00 -22.55
CA PRO A 9 6.84 12.22 -23.27
C PRO A 9 5.63 11.64 -22.53
N GLU A 10 5.81 10.57 -21.74
CA GLU A 10 4.72 9.92 -21.02
C GLU A 10 4.34 10.73 -19.78
N THR A 11 3.06 10.84 -19.51
CA THR A 11 2.56 11.62 -18.37
C THR A 11 1.42 10.88 -17.69
N THR A 12 1.63 10.55 -16.42
CA THR A 12 0.63 9.94 -15.55
C THR A 12 0.10 10.96 -14.56
N LEU A 13 -1.21 11.06 -14.44
CA LEU A 13 -1.90 11.82 -13.41
C LEU A 13 -2.25 10.88 -12.25
N TYR A 14 -1.67 11.13 -11.08
CA TYR A 14 -1.78 10.30 -9.90
C TYR A 14 -2.54 11.03 -8.79
N PHE A 15 -3.51 10.35 -8.18
CA PHE A 15 -4.28 10.82 -7.04
C PHE A 15 -4.05 9.88 -5.85
N GLU A 16 -3.61 10.43 -4.72
CA GLU A 16 -3.47 9.66 -3.48
C GLU A 16 -4.82 9.38 -2.80
N GLY A 17 -5.81 10.27 -2.98
CA GLY A 17 -7.15 10.07 -2.45
C GLY A 17 -8.12 11.18 -2.84
N VAL A 18 -9.31 10.78 -3.28
CA VAL A 18 -10.42 11.69 -3.63
C VAL A 18 -11.73 11.10 -3.10
N TYR A 19 -12.35 11.75 -2.15
CA TYR A 19 -13.56 11.25 -1.53
C TYR A 19 -14.80 11.94 -2.08
N MET A 20 -15.68 11.23 -2.78
CA MET A 20 -15.64 9.91 -3.41
C MET A 20 -16.26 9.98 -4.81
N ASN A 21 -16.38 8.83 -5.50
CA ASN A 21 -16.89 8.76 -6.87
C ASN A 21 -16.18 9.74 -7.81
N ALA A 22 -14.83 9.75 -7.74
CA ALA A 22 -14.01 10.66 -8.52
C ALA A 22 -14.07 10.31 -10.01
N GLU A 23 -14.62 11.19 -10.81
CA GLU A 23 -14.65 11.10 -12.27
C GLU A 23 -13.69 12.13 -12.85
N VAL A 24 -12.70 11.67 -13.60
CA VAL A 24 -11.58 12.49 -14.06
C VAL A 24 -11.71 12.81 -15.54
N PHE A 25 -11.50 14.07 -15.88
CA PHE A 25 -11.52 14.57 -17.27
C PHE A 25 -10.22 15.31 -17.60
N VAL A 26 -9.68 15.06 -18.78
CA VAL A 26 -8.54 15.81 -19.33
C VAL A 26 -8.93 16.36 -20.69
N ASN A 27 -8.91 17.68 -20.84
CA ASN A 27 -9.32 18.39 -22.07
C ASN A 27 -10.70 17.95 -22.60
N GLY A 28 -11.65 17.63 -21.71
CA GLY A 28 -12.99 17.16 -22.04
C GLY A 28 -13.13 15.65 -22.25
N HIS A 29 -12.03 14.90 -22.29
CA HIS A 29 -12.05 13.43 -22.37
C HIS A 29 -12.25 12.83 -20.99
N ASN A 30 -13.28 11.99 -20.85
CA ASN A 30 -13.58 11.26 -19.61
C ASN A 30 -12.66 10.05 -19.47
N LEU A 31 -11.89 9.98 -18.39
CA LEU A 31 -10.95 8.88 -18.09
C LEU A 31 -11.57 7.77 -17.21
N GLY A 32 -12.83 7.94 -16.86
CA GLY A 32 -13.56 6.99 -16.01
C GLY A 32 -13.71 7.45 -14.57
N ILE A 33 -14.27 6.56 -13.75
CA ILE A 33 -14.60 6.82 -12.35
C ILE A 33 -13.78 5.93 -11.42
N ARG A 34 -13.34 6.49 -10.29
CA ARG A 34 -12.81 5.77 -9.13
C ARG A 34 -13.72 6.05 -7.94
N PRO A 35 -14.54 5.07 -7.51
CA PRO A 35 -15.58 5.35 -6.53
C PRO A 35 -15.08 5.31 -5.08
N TYR A 36 -14.14 4.41 -4.72
CA TYR A 36 -13.66 4.29 -3.34
C TYR A 36 -12.73 5.44 -2.97
N GLY A 37 -13.13 6.22 -1.98
CA GLY A 37 -12.47 7.50 -1.65
C GLY A 37 -11.12 7.37 -0.97
N TYR A 38 -10.71 6.19 -0.52
CA TYR A 38 -9.45 5.98 0.21
C TYR A 38 -8.35 5.32 -0.62
N SER A 39 -8.70 4.72 -1.76
CA SER A 39 -7.72 4.10 -2.66
C SER A 39 -7.02 5.15 -3.51
N SER A 40 -5.70 5.03 -3.64
CA SER A 40 -4.94 5.77 -4.64
C SER A 40 -5.22 5.22 -6.04
N PHE A 41 -5.10 6.07 -7.04
CA PHE A 41 -5.30 5.68 -8.44
C PHE A 41 -4.56 6.61 -9.39
N TYR A 42 -4.38 6.16 -10.62
CA TYR A 42 -3.73 6.97 -11.63
C TYR A 42 -4.31 6.71 -13.03
N HIS A 43 -4.05 7.66 -13.92
CA HIS A 43 -4.41 7.58 -15.32
C HIS A 43 -3.23 7.99 -16.19
N ASP A 44 -2.94 7.24 -17.25
CA ASP A 44 -2.12 7.73 -18.35
C ASP A 44 -2.91 8.82 -19.09
N ILE A 45 -2.39 10.03 -19.05
CA ILE A 45 -3.01 11.19 -19.69
C ILE A 45 -2.29 11.63 -20.96
N THR A 46 -1.20 10.95 -21.31
CA THR A 46 -0.37 11.25 -22.48
C THR A 46 -1.19 11.47 -23.77
N PRO A 47 -2.16 10.58 -24.10
CA PRO A 47 -2.92 10.71 -25.36
C PRO A 47 -3.84 11.94 -25.41
N TYR A 48 -4.11 12.56 -24.28
CA TYR A 48 -5.08 13.66 -24.13
C TYR A 48 -4.41 15.03 -23.98
N LEU A 49 -3.06 15.05 -23.86
CA LEU A 49 -2.31 16.29 -23.68
C LEU A 49 -2.03 16.99 -25.00
N LYS A 50 -1.99 18.32 -24.93
CA LYS A 50 -1.58 19.22 -26.04
C LYS A 50 -0.54 20.21 -25.53
N ALA A 51 0.24 20.76 -26.44
CA ALA A 51 1.13 21.87 -26.09
C ALA A 51 0.36 23.07 -25.53
N GLY A 52 0.90 23.74 -24.54
CA GLY A 52 0.30 24.90 -23.89
C GLY A 52 -0.71 24.51 -22.81
N LYS A 53 -1.86 25.18 -22.79
CA LYS A 53 -2.87 25.05 -21.74
C LYS A 53 -3.63 23.74 -21.85
N ASN A 54 -3.60 22.95 -20.79
CA ASN A 54 -4.42 21.77 -20.59
C ASN A 54 -5.34 21.99 -19.38
N VAL A 55 -6.52 21.38 -19.42
CA VAL A 55 -7.51 21.47 -18.34
C VAL A 55 -7.76 20.06 -17.79
N ILE A 56 -7.52 19.90 -16.50
CA ILE A 56 -7.91 18.72 -15.74
C ILE A 56 -9.12 19.12 -14.90
N ALA A 57 -10.21 18.36 -15.01
CA ALA A 57 -11.39 18.52 -14.17
C ALA A 57 -11.68 17.22 -13.44
N VAL A 58 -12.03 17.32 -12.17
CA VAL A 58 -12.40 16.17 -11.33
C VAL A 58 -13.79 16.43 -10.77
N ARG A 59 -14.75 15.62 -11.20
CA ARG A 59 -16.08 15.62 -10.63
C ARG A 59 -16.08 14.68 -9.42
N VAL A 60 -16.58 15.17 -8.30
CA VAL A 60 -16.73 14.39 -7.07
C VAL A 60 -18.19 14.34 -6.67
N ASP A 61 -18.67 13.16 -6.33
CA ASP A 61 -20.04 13.00 -5.85
C ASP A 61 -20.06 12.23 -4.52
N ASN A 62 -20.22 12.97 -3.43
CA ASN A 62 -20.40 12.46 -2.06
C ASN A 62 -21.82 12.73 -1.53
N SER A 63 -22.81 12.87 -2.41
CA SER A 63 -24.20 13.15 -2.03
C SER A 63 -24.92 11.94 -1.41
N GLY A 64 -24.48 10.72 -1.77
CA GLY A 64 -25.03 9.48 -1.23
C GLY A 64 -24.65 9.27 0.23
N GLN A 65 -25.60 9.45 1.17
CA GLN A 65 -25.39 9.34 2.62
C GLN A 65 -26.38 8.32 3.25
N LYS A 66 -26.03 7.67 4.37
CA LYS A 66 -24.70 7.55 4.98
C LYS A 66 -23.86 6.56 4.19
N ASN A 67 -22.58 6.89 3.98
CA ASN A 67 -21.64 6.01 3.26
C ASN A 67 -20.49 5.48 4.14
N CYS A 68 -20.44 5.86 5.40
CA CYS A 68 -19.56 5.28 6.41
C CYS A 68 -20.07 5.59 7.82
N ARG A 69 -19.35 5.11 8.85
CA ARG A 69 -19.69 5.27 10.28
C ARG A 69 -18.86 6.33 11.00
N TRP A 70 -18.00 7.03 10.29
CA TRP A 70 -17.11 8.07 10.83
C TRP A 70 -17.14 9.31 9.95
N TYR A 71 -16.42 10.36 10.37
CA TYR A 71 -16.29 11.57 9.59
C TYR A 71 -15.52 11.33 8.28
N THR A 72 -16.01 11.89 7.20
CA THR A 72 -15.30 11.97 5.92
C THR A 72 -15.35 13.40 5.41
N GLY A 73 -14.33 13.80 4.64
CA GLY A 73 -14.42 15.01 3.82
C GLY A 73 -15.08 14.72 2.48
N SER A 74 -15.02 15.70 1.59
CA SER A 74 -15.41 15.55 0.19
C SER A 74 -14.37 16.22 -0.70
N GLY A 75 -14.11 15.64 -1.87
CA GLY A 75 -13.18 16.17 -2.83
C GLY A 75 -11.78 15.58 -2.73
N ILE A 76 -10.84 16.28 -3.32
CA ILE A 76 -9.41 15.94 -3.30
C ILE A 76 -8.87 16.31 -1.92
N TYR A 77 -8.50 15.32 -1.10
CA TYR A 77 -8.05 15.54 0.27
C TYR A 77 -6.61 15.08 0.53
N ARG A 78 -6.01 14.36 -0.40
CA ARG A 78 -4.60 13.94 -0.44
C ARG A 78 -3.90 14.53 -1.65
N ASN A 79 -2.61 14.26 -1.81
CA ASN A 79 -1.82 14.84 -2.90
C ASN A 79 -2.28 14.39 -4.29
N VAL A 80 -2.04 15.28 -5.27
CA VAL A 80 -2.15 14.98 -6.70
C VAL A 80 -0.78 15.21 -7.33
N LYS A 81 -0.29 14.25 -8.10
CA LYS A 81 1.04 14.29 -8.72
C LYS A 81 0.92 14.14 -10.24
N LEU A 82 1.76 14.87 -10.97
CA LEU A 82 2.05 14.61 -12.38
C LEU A 82 3.40 13.90 -12.45
N ILE A 83 3.39 12.66 -12.91
CA ILE A 83 4.58 11.84 -13.08
C ILE A 83 4.91 11.84 -14.56
N ARG A 84 6.10 12.35 -14.91
CA ARG A 84 6.58 12.40 -16.29
C ARG A 84 7.73 11.43 -16.46
N THR A 85 7.59 10.54 -17.43
CA THR A 85 8.57 9.47 -17.66
C THR A 85 8.98 9.39 -19.12
N PRO A 86 10.15 8.79 -19.40
CA PRO A 86 10.51 8.35 -20.75
C PRO A 86 9.54 7.26 -21.23
N LYS A 87 9.64 6.87 -22.49
CA LYS A 87 8.85 5.77 -23.06
C LYS A 87 9.16 4.41 -22.42
N ALA A 88 10.40 4.18 -22.01
CA ALA A 88 10.78 3.04 -21.18
C ALA A 88 10.94 3.53 -19.74
N HIS A 89 10.09 3.02 -18.84
CA HIS A 89 10.00 3.55 -17.48
C HIS A 89 9.49 2.51 -16.48
N PHE A 90 9.60 2.85 -15.19
CA PHE A 90 8.96 2.10 -14.10
C PHE A 90 7.48 2.47 -14.03
N GLU A 91 6.62 1.46 -13.99
CA GLU A 91 5.19 1.70 -13.72
C GLU A 91 5.00 2.29 -12.31
N PRO A 92 3.95 3.08 -12.05
CA PRO A 92 3.59 3.49 -10.70
C PRO A 92 3.44 2.26 -9.78
N TRP A 93 4.01 2.35 -8.55
CA TRP A 93 4.13 1.23 -7.61
C TRP A 93 4.89 0.01 -8.16
N GLY A 94 5.63 0.19 -9.22
CA GLY A 94 6.30 -0.87 -9.95
C GLY A 94 7.50 -1.50 -9.22
N ILE A 95 7.99 -0.91 -8.13
CA ILE A 95 9.06 -1.47 -7.32
C ILE A 95 8.48 -2.16 -6.10
N GLY A 96 8.73 -3.46 -5.97
CA GLY A 96 8.48 -4.25 -4.76
C GLY A 96 9.79 -4.74 -4.18
N ILE A 97 9.97 -4.58 -2.86
CA ILE A 97 11.17 -5.02 -2.14
C ILE A 97 10.74 -5.96 -1.04
N THR A 98 11.29 -7.17 -1.05
CA THR A 98 11.13 -8.12 0.05
C THR A 98 12.48 -8.46 0.66
N THR A 99 12.50 -8.69 1.96
CA THR A 99 13.69 -9.12 2.69
C THR A 99 13.39 -10.41 3.43
N GLU A 100 14.26 -11.39 3.25
CA GLU A 100 14.11 -12.70 3.85
C GLU A 100 15.43 -13.10 4.53
N GLN A 101 15.34 -13.86 5.62
CA GLN A 101 16.51 -14.44 6.25
C GLN A 101 16.71 -15.87 5.78
N VAL A 102 17.76 -16.11 4.99
CA VAL A 102 18.15 -17.42 4.49
C VAL A 102 19.51 -17.79 5.11
N ASN A 103 19.56 -18.88 5.86
CA ASN A 103 20.80 -19.35 6.51
C ASN A 103 21.53 -18.25 7.33
N ARG A 104 20.77 -17.46 8.08
CA ARG A 104 21.25 -16.32 8.88
C ARG A 104 21.81 -15.15 8.08
N LYS A 105 21.62 -15.12 6.76
CA LYS A 105 21.98 -14.00 5.90
C LYS A 105 20.71 -13.33 5.38
N THR A 106 20.70 -12.02 5.33
CA THR A 106 19.62 -11.27 4.69
C THR A 106 19.74 -11.41 3.19
N GLN A 107 18.66 -11.84 2.55
CA GLN A 107 18.46 -11.77 1.11
C GLN A 107 17.46 -10.65 0.81
N VAL A 108 17.77 -9.86 -0.20
CA VAL A 108 16.85 -8.83 -0.73
C VAL A 108 16.42 -9.27 -2.11
N GLU A 109 15.11 -9.31 -2.33
CA GLU A 109 14.53 -9.43 -3.67
C GLU A 109 13.93 -8.09 -4.06
N VAL A 110 14.24 -7.63 -5.27
CA VAL A 110 13.62 -6.47 -5.91
C VAL A 110 12.83 -6.96 -7.12
N GLU A 111 11.52 -6.73 -7.13
CA GLU A 111 10.67 -6.90 -8.31
C GLU A 111 10.42 -5.53 -8.93
N ALA A 112 10.85 -5.35 -10.19
CA ALA A 112 10.60 -4.13 -10.97
C ALA A 112 9.58 -4.41 -12.08
N THR A 113 8.50 -3.63 -12.11
CA THR A 113 7.53 -3.61 -13.22
C THR A 113 7.88 -2.46 -14.16
N LEU A 114 8.30 -2.80 -15.37
CA LEU A 114 8.83 -1.87 -16.37
C LEU A 114 7.90 -1.83 -17.58
N ALA A 115 7.50 -0.63 -18.00
CA ALA A 115 6.78 -0.42 -19.25
C ALA A 115 7.75 0.03 -20.35
N ASN A 116 7.50 -0.43 -21.57
CA ASN A 116 8.13 0.09 -22.77
C ASN A 116 7.06 0.49 -23.79
N ARG A 117 6.99 1.76 -24.14
CA ARG A 117 6.03 2.35 -25.07
C ARG A 117 6.68 2.66 -26.44
N ASP A 118 7.75 1.95 -26.78
CA ASP A 118 8.48 2.09 -28.04
C ASP A 118 8.87 0.69 -28.57
N LYS A 119 9.84 0.64 -29.46
CA LYS A 119 10.44 -0.60 -29.99
C LYS A 119 11.23 -1.35 -28.91
N ASP A 120 11.60 -2.59 -29.21
CA ASP A 120 12.44 -3.40 -28.32
C ASP A 120 13.66 -2.65 -27.82
N LEU A 121 13.91 -2.72 -26.51
CA LEU A 121 14.97 -1.98 -25.85
C LEU A 121 15.80 -2.90 -24.97
N PRO A 122 17.02 -3.26 -25.40
CA PRO A 122 18.01 -3.84 -24.50
C PRO A 122 18.48 -2.83 -23.46
N ALA A 123 18.40 -3.21 -22.20
CA ALA A 123 18.72 -2.32 -21.08
C ALA A 123 19.32 -3.09 -19.91
N THR A 124 19.85 -2.36 -18.94
CA THR A 124 20.27 -2.88 -17.64
C THR A 124 19.42 -2.24 -16.55
N LEU A 125 18.86 -3.03 -15.69
CA LEU A 125 18.28 -2.61 -14.43
C LEU A 125 19.38 -2.55 -13.38
N LEU A 126 19.65 -1.36 -12.85
CA LEU A 126 20.58 -1.14 -11.73
C LEU A 126 19.78 -0.90 -10.46
N CYS A 127 20.07 -1.66 -9.40
CA CYS A 127 19.48 -1.48 -8.08
C CYS A 127 20.59 -1.16 -7.08
N THR A 128 20.59 0.06 -6.54
CA THR A 128 21.58 0.55 -5.59
C THR A 128 20.94 0.75 -4.23
N VAL A 129 21.49 0.10 -3.21
CA VAL A 129 21.13 0.32 -1.81
C VAL A 129 22.00 1.43 -1.25
N THR A 130 21.37 2.43 -0.64
CA THR A 130 22.07 3.53 0.04
C THR A 130 21.55 3.72 1.45
N GLU A 131 22.38 4.29 2.32
CA GLU A 131 21.91 4.90 3.58
C GLU A 131 21.01 6.11 3.24
N LEU A 132 20.25 6.61 4.23
CA LEU A 132 19.37 7.77 4.02
C LEU A 132 20.11 9.06 3.65
N ASP A 133 21.39 9.18 4.03
CA ASP A 133 22.26 10.31 3.67
C ASP A 133 22.82 10.22 2.24
N GLY A 134 22.57 9.10 1.54
CA GLY A 134 22.99 8.87 0.17
C GLY A 134 24.29 8.07 0.01
N HIS A 135 24.95 7.66 1.12
CA HIS A 135 26.12 6.80 1.03
C HIS A 135 25.75 5.45 0.41
N THR A 136 26.41 5.09 -0.69
CA THR A 136 26.17 3.83 -1.40
C THR A 136 26.77 2.66 -0.61
N ILE A 137 25.94 1.64 -0.36
CA ILE A 137 26.34 0.41 0.31
C ILE A 137 26.70 -0.67 -0.72
N LEU A 138 25.79 -0.90 -1.69
CA LEU A 138 26.00 -1.89 -2.74
C LEU A 138 25.16 -1.54 -3.97
N THR A 139 25.56 -2.08 -5.12
CA THR A 139 24.82 -2.00 -6.38
C THR A 139 24.76 -3.37 -7.03
N GLN A 140 23.59 -3.74 -7.49
CA GLN A 140 23.34 -4.95 -8.27
C GLN A 140 22.71 -4.61 -9.61
N LYS A 141 22.91 -5.48 -10.59
CA LYS A 141 22.43 -5.24 -11.95
C LYS A 141 21.87 -6.50 -12.58
N GLU A 142 20.89 -6.30 -13.46
CA GLU A 142 20.29 -7.35 -14.28
C GLU A 142 20.13 -6.84 -15.72
N THR A 143 20.52 -7.65 -16.70
CA THR A 143 20.33 -7.33 -18.11
C THR A 143 18.95 -7.78 -18.54
N VAL A 144 18.22 -6.92 -19.21
CA VAL A 144 16.84 -7.14 -19.64
C VAL A 144 16.63 -6.63 -21.07
N THR A 145 15.78 -7.30 -21.83
CA THR A 145 15.24 -6.77 -23.07
C THR A 145 13.77 -6.45 -22.83
N LEU A 146 13.42 -5.17 -22.92
CA LEU A 146 12.04 -4.71 -22.81
C LEU A 146 11.39 -4.80 -24.20
N GLU A 147 10.41 -5.69 -24.33
CA GLU A 147 9.66 -5.87 -25.57
C GLU A 147 8.84 -4.64 -25.93
N ALA A 148 8.67 -4.39 -27.23
CA ALA A 148 7.92 -3.26 -27.78
C ALA A 148 6.47 -3.22 -27.26
N ASN A 149 6.03 -2.07 -26.76
CA ASN A 149 4.66 -1.81 -26.29
C ASN A 149 4.16 -2.82 -25.23
N ARG A 150 5.04 -3.29 -24.35
CA ARG A 150 4.71 -4.21 -23.28
C ARG A 150 5.18 -3.73 -21.91
N THR A 151 4.54 -4.33 -20.90
CA THR A 151 4.97 -4.23 -19.51
C THR A 151 5.58 -5.58 -19.11
N SER A 152 6.76 -5.53 -18.50
CA SER A 152 7.54 -6.70 -18.08
C SER A 152 7.87 -6.62 -16.59
N LYS A 153 7.97 -7.78 -15.94
CA LYS A 153 8.47 -7.89 -14.57
C LYS A 153 9.87 -8.46 -14.57
N VAL A 154 10.77 -7.79 -13.86
CA VAL A 154 12.17 -8.18 -13.69
C VAL A 154 12.44 -8.36 -12.21
N LYS A 155 13.13 -9.45 -11.85
CA LYS A 155 13.51 -9.74 -10.47
C LYS A 155 15.01 -9.81 -10.31
N LEU A 156 15.49 -9.16 -9.25
CA LEU A 156 16.88 -9.30 -8.77
C LEU A 156 16.86 -9.84 -7.35
N GLN A 157 17.77 -10.78 -7.07
CA GLN A 157 18.02 -11.24 -5.71
C GLN A 157 19.51 -11.10 -5.38
N PHE A 158 19.79 -10.63 -4.18
CA PHE A 158 21.17 -10.45 -3.72
C PHE A 158 21.27 -10.49 -2.20
N PRO A 159 22.44 -10.94 -1.65
CA PRO A 159 22.69 -10.85 -0.23
C PRO A 159 22.92 -9.40 0.21
N PHE A 160 22.39 -9.05 1.37
CA PHE A 160 22.65 -7.78 2.04
C PHE A 160 23.32 -8.05 3.38
N GLU A 161 24.65 -8.11 3.36
CA GLU A 161 25.44 -8.43 4.55
C GLU A 161 25.45 -7.25 5.52
N ASN A 162 25.42 -7.55 6.82
CA ASN A 162 25.46 -6.59 7.92
C ASN A 162 24.37 -5.52 7.88
N ALA A 163 23.20 -5.81 7.29
CA ALA A 163 22.07 -4.91 7.30
C ALA A 163 21.62 -4.61 8.74
N LYS A 164 21.47 -3.33 9.08
CA LYS A 164 20.86 -2.89 10.33
C LYS A 164 19.36 -3.16 10.25
N LEU A 165 18.84 -3.92 11.20
CA LEU A 165 17.45 -4.32 11.19
C LEU A 165 16.54 -3.16 11.62
N TRP A 166 15.37 -3.08 11.00
CA TRP A 166 14.31 -2.17 11.40
C TRP A 166 13.50 -2.77 12.54
N SER A 167 13.25 -2.00 13.59
CA SER A 167 12.32 -2.32 14.68
C SER A 167 11.69 -1.04 15.24
N PRO A 168 10.64 -1.14 16.07
CA PRO A 168 10.07 0.03 16.76
C PRO A 168 11.08 0.83 17.60
N GLU A 169 12.12 0.18 18.14
CA GLU A 169 13.15 0.81 18.95
C GLU A 169 14.30 1.37 18.10
N THR A 170 14.57 0.74 16.96
CA THR A 170 15.65 1.11 16.05
C THR A 170 15.15 1.08 14.61
N PRO A 171 14.42 2.13 14.16
CA PRO A 171 13.77 2.16 12.86
C PRO A 171 14.78 2.46 11.72
N ASN A 172 15.73 1.54 11.53
CA ASN A 172 16.76 1.67 10.49
C ASN A 172 16.15 1.52 9.09
N LEU A 173 16.37 2.51 8.25
CA LEU A 173 15.86 2.57 6.89
C LEU A 173 17.00 2.73 5.89
N TYR A 174 16.73 2.23 4.69
CA TYR A 174 17.59 2.36 3.51
C TYR A 174 16.78 2.93 2.35
N ARG A 175 17.51 3.44 1.33
CA ARG A 175 16.92 3.75 0.03
C ARG A 175 17.36 2.71 -0.99
N MET A 176 16.40 2.29 -1.80
CA MET A 176 16.63 1.55 -3.03
C MET A 176 16.49 2.51 -4.20
N VAL A 177 17.57 2.76 -4.92
CA VAL A 177 17.58 3.55 -6.13
C VAL A 177 17.65 2.60 -7.32
N CYS A 178 16.54 2.49 -8.06
CA CYS A 178 16.45 1.67 -9.25
C CYS A 178 16.57 2.54 -10.50
N CYS A 179 17.55 2.27 -11.35
CA CYS A 179 17.78 2.96 -12.61
C CYS A 179 17.63 1.99 -13.78
N LEU A 180 16.87 2.39 -14.79
CA LEU A 180 16.81 1.70 -16.07
C LEU A 180 17.81 2.36 -17.04
N VAL A 181 18.84 1.61 -17.44
CA VAL A 181 19.90 2.12 -18.32
C VAL A 181 19.91 1.37 -19.64
N PRO A 182 19.44 1.98 -20.74
CA PRO A 182 19.55 1.43 -22.07
C PRO A 182 21.01 1.19 -22.48
N THR A 183 21.24 0.29 -23.42
CA THR A 183 22.59 -0.04 -23.91
C THR A 183 23.33 1.13 -24.55
N ASN A 184 22.64 2.22 -24.92
CA ASN A 184 23.25 3.48 -25.39
C ASN A 184 23.84 4.34 -24.25
N GLY A 185 23.69 3.94 -22.97
CA GLY A 185 24.47 4.44 -21.85
C GLY A 185 23.85 5.52 -20.97
N GLU A 186 22.81 6.22 -21.40
CA GLU A 186 22.12 7.23 -20.57
C GLU A 186 20.95 6.62 -19.79
N PRO A 187 20.80 6.91 -18.48
CA PRO A 187 19.65 6.44 -17.71
C PRO A 187 18.33 6.91 -18.33
N ALA A 188 17.44 5.97 -18.66
CA ALA A 188 16.12 6.29 -19.16
C ALA A 188 15.23 6.79 -18.03
N ASP A 189 15.13 6.03 -16.95
CA ASP A 189 14.26 6.34 -15.81
C ASP A 189 14.90 5.93 -14.49
N THR A 190 14.51 6.60 -13.42
CA THR A 190 15.01 6.34 -12.06
C THR A 190 13.90 6.49 -11.04
N VAL A 191 13.74 5.48 -10.20
CA VAL A 191 12.79 5.48 -9.08
C VAL A 191 13.55 5.22 -7.79
N THR A 192 13.21 5.97 -6.75
CA THR A 192 13.76 5.78 -5.39
C THR A 192 12.63 5.43 -4.44
N THR A 193 12.81 4.39 -3.66
CA THR A 193 11.89 4.00 -2.59
C THR A 193 12.65 3.70 -1.30
N THR A 194 12.02 3.97 -0.17
CA THR A 194 12.56 3.64 1.16
C THR A 194 12.14 2.22 1.53
N PHE A 195 12.99 1.49 2.23
CA PHE A 195 12.67 0.18 2.78
C PHE A 195 13.45 -0.07 4.07
N GLY A 196 13.03 -1.07 4.83
CA GLY A 196 13.74 -1.54 6.02
C GLY A 196 13.93 -3.04 5.99
N VAL A 197 15.00 -3.53 6.57
CA VAL A 197 15.27 -4.97 6.70
C VAL A 197 14.70 -5.46 8.02
N ARG A 198 13.81 -6.41 7.99
CA ARG A 198 13.23 -7.03 9.17
C ARG A 198 12.79 -8.46 8.89
N HIS A 199 12.64 -9.24 9.95
CA HIS A 199 12.13 -10.60 9.89
C HIS A 199 10.93 -10.73 10.82
N VAL A 200 9.80 -11.14 10.28
CA VAL A 200 8.55 -11.32 11.02
C VAL A 200 8.17 -12.80 11.01
N GLU A 201 7.99 -13.35 12.20
CA GLU A 201 7.45 -14.69 12.40
C GLU A 201 6.23 -14.59 13.31
N TYR A 202 5.28 -15.48 13.12
CA TYR A 202 4.09 -15.55 13.96
C TYR A 202 3.61 -16.99 14.14
N SER A 203 3.09 -17.31 15.30
CA SER A 203 2.44 -18.58 15.56
C SER A 203 1.58 -18.50 16.81
N ALA A 204 0.56 -19.36 16.91
CA ALA A 204 -0.29 -19.43 18.09
C ALA A 204 0.49 -19.69 19.38
N LYS A 205 1.59 -20.45 19.31
CA LYS A 205 2.42 -20.82 20.47
C LYS A 205 3.39 -19.72 20.91
N LYS A 206 3.95 -18.96 19.96
CA LYS A 206 5.03 -17.99 20.25
C LYS A 206 4.60 -16.53 20.12
N GLY A 207 3.37 -16.29 19.64
CA GLY A 207 2.90 -14.94 19.31
C GLY A 207 3.61 -14.34 18.10
N LEU A 208 3.73 -13.03 18.09
CA LEU A 208 4.45 -12.27 17.07
C LEU A 208 5.92 -12.14 17.46
N ILE A 209 6.80 -12.46 16.52
CA ILE A 209 8.25 -12.36 16.69
C ILE A 209 8.79 -11.41 15.63
N LEU A 210 9.49 -10.39 16.05
CA LEU A 210 10.19 -9.43 15.18
C LEU A 210 11.70 -9.56 15.42
N ASN A 211 12.45 -9.86 14.37
CA ASN A 211 13.91 -10.01 14.43
C ASN A 211 14.39 -11.00 15.51
N GLY A 212 13.65 -12.10 15.67
CA GLY A 212 13.95 -13.14 16.65
C GLY A 212 13.54 -12.83 18.10
N LYS A 213 12.86 -11.70 18.36
CA LYS A 213 12.37 -11.32 19.68
C LYS A 213 10.84 -11.27 19.69
N ALA A 214 10.22 -11.84 20.71
CA ALA A 214 8.79 -11.71 20.92
C ALA A 214 8.44 -10.23 21.16
N ILE A 215 7.37 -9.76 20.52
CA ILE A 215 6.89 -8.38 20.65
C ILE A 215 5.39 -8.38 20.98
N GLU A 216 5.02 -7.60 21.97
CA GLU A 216 3.63 -7.31 22.29
C GLU A 216 3.21 -6.03 21.57
N LEU A 217 2.02 -6.04 20.97
CA LEU A 217 1.47 -4.88 20.28
C LEU A 217 0.68 -4.04 21.27
N ASN A 218 1.21 -2.86 21.55
CA ASN A 218 0.55 -1.86 22.36
C ASN A 218 0.17 -0.68 21.46
N GLY A 219 -1.08 -0.66 21.01
CA GLY A 219 -1.50 0.25 19.96
C GLY A 219 -2.95 0.64 20.00
N GLY A 220 -3.35 1.40 18.99
CA GLY A 220 -4.71 1.87 18.81
C GLY A 220 -5.14 1.95 17.35
N CYS A 221 -6.46 2.06 17.16
CA CYS A 221 -7.04 2.36 15.87
C CYS A 221 -6.87 3.85 15.55
N VAL A 222 -6.56 4.17 14.30
CA VAL A 222 -6.42 5.54 13.84
C VAL A 222 -7.22 5.78 12.56
N HIS A 223 -8.07 6.80 12.58
CA HIS A 223 -8.81 7.23 11.40
C HIS A 223 -7.98 8.21 10.54
N HIS A 224 -8.45 8.44 9.32
CA HIS A 224 -7.75 9.22 8.31
C HIS A 224 -7.73 10.73 8.57
N ASP A 225 -8.65 11.24 9.39
CA ASP A 225 -8.79 12.68 9.65
C ASP A 225 -7.68 13.23 10.55
N ASN A 226 -7.52 14.55 10.50
CA ASN A 226 -6.46 15.29 11.18
C ASN A 226 -7.00 16.38 12.12
N GLY A 227 -8.03 16.03 12.91
CA GLY A 227 -8.62 16.93 13.89
C GLY A 227 -9.13 18.25 13.27
N PRO A 228 -8.60 19.42 13.64
CA PRO A 228 -9.08 20.72 13.13
C PRO A 228 -8.95 20.88 11.61
N LEU A 229 -8.10 20.11 10.96
CA LEU A 229 -7.94 20.12 9.51
C LEU A 229 -8.98 19.26 8.78
N GLY A 230 -9.84 18.56 9.54
CA GLY A 230 -10.79 17.62 8.96
C GLY A 230 -10.08 16.51 8.19
N ALA A 231 -10.56 16.20 6.99
CA ALA A 231 -9.97 15.18 6.14
C ALA A 231 -8.70 15.64 5.39
N ALA A 232 -8.36 16.93 5.39
CA ALA A 232 -7.18 17.43 4.67
C ALA A 232 -5.91 16.76 5.19
N SER A 233 -5.23 16.03 4.30
CA SER A 233 -4.08 15.21 4.63
C SER A 233 -2.81 15.89 4.10
N TYR A 234 -2.20 16.68 4.96
CA TYR A 234 -0.90 17.29 4.72
C TYR A 234 0.19 16.43 5.36
N ARG A 235 1.35 16.34 4.72
CA ARG A 235 2.49 15.57 5.22
C ARG A 235 2.79 15.80 6.69
N ASP A 236 2.90 17.04 7.10
CA ASP A 236 3.25 17.38 8.48
C ASP A 236 2.14 17.04 9.49
N ALA A 237 0.87 17.07 9.07
CA ALA A 237 -0.25 16.64 9.91
C ALA A 237 -0.25 15.11 10.12
N GLU A 238 0.05 14.34 9.07
CA GLU A 238 0.18 12.88 9.16
C GLU A 238 1.38 12.48 10.04
N TRP A 239 2.52 13.16 9.89
CA TRP A 239 3.68 12.97 10.75
C TRP A 239 3.40 13.29 12.20
N ARG A 240 2.76 14.43 12.46
CA ARG A 240 2.35 14.83 13.83
C ARG A 240 1.44 13.77 14.45
N LYS A 241 0.48 13.22 13.71
CA LYS A 241 -0.42 12.15 14.17
C LYS A 241 0.35 10.93 14.63
N ALA A 242 1.26 10.41 13.80
CA ALA A 242 2.11 9.27 14.13
C ALA A 242 3.04 9.58 15.31
N GLN A 243 3.63 10.78 15.35
CA GLN A 243 4.49 11.22 16.44
C GLN A 243 3.77 11.24 17.79
N LEU A 244 2.56 11.80 17.85
CA LEU A 244 1.76 11.82 19.08
C LEU A 244 1.44 10.41 19.61
N MET A 245 1.18 9.45 18.71
CA MET A 245 0.97 8.06 19.10
C MET A 245 2.26 7.45 19.67
N LYS A 246 3.40 7.69 19.01
CA LYS A 246 4.70 7.21 19.52
C LYS A 246 5.04 7.81 20.88
N GLU A 247 4.84 9.12 21.06
CA GLU A 247 5.06 9.83 22.33
C GLU A 247 4.13 9.33 23.45
N ALA A 248 2.91 8.91 23.10
CA ALA A 248 1.98 8.27 24.03
C ALA A 248 2.37 6.84 24.43
N GLY A 249 3.48 6.30 23.89
CA GLY A 249 4.00 4.97 24.22
C GLY A 249 3.47 3.85 23.33
N PHE A 250 2.76 4.13 22.25
CA PHE A 250 2.35 3.11 21.30
C PHE A 250 3.54 2.60 20.47
N ASN A 251 3.53 1.30 20.20
CA ASN A 251 4.43 0.67 19.23
C ASN A 251 3.71 0.15 18.00
N ALA A 252 2.38 0.22 17.97
CA ALA A 252 1.56 -0.25 16.86
C ALA A 252 0.34 0.64 16.62
N VAL A 253 -0.15 0.62 15.37
CA VAL A 253 -1.40 1.27 14.94
C VAL A 253 -2.15 0.36 13.96
N ARG A 254 -3.47 0.50 13.93
CA ARG A 254 -4.31 -0.09 12.89
C ARG A 254 -5.04 1.03 12.16
N THR A 255 -4.91 1.07 10.84
CA THR A 255 -5.56 2.09 10.01
C THR A 255 -7.05 1.77 9.85
N SER A 256 -7.90 2.50 10.54
CA SER A 256 -9.34 2.23 10.64
C SER A 256 -10.13 3.06 9.65
N HIS A 257 -10.93 2.51 8.85
CA HIS A 257 -11.03 1.14 8.32
C HIS A 257 -10.83 1.27 6.82
N ASN A 258 -9.66 1.75 6.40
CA ASN A 258 -9.33 2.13 5.03
C ASN A 258 -7.82 2.36 4.86
N PRO A 259 -7.28 2.30 3.64
CA PRO A 259 -5.89 2.60 3.37
C PRO A 259 -5.50 4.02 3.81
N PRO A 260 -4.39 4.21 4.54
CA PRO A 260 -3.95 5.50 5.06
C PRO A 260 -3.31 6.38 3.98
N ALA A 261 -2.91 7.59 4.35
CA ALA A 261 -2.06 8.43 3.52
C ALA A 261 -0.64 7.86 3.45
N GLU A 262 0.04 8.01 2.30
CA GLU A 262 1.45 7.62 2.13
C GLU A 262 2.34 8.26 3.20
N ALA A 263 2.15 9.55 3.48
CA ALA A 263 2.91 10.28 4.48
C ALA A 263 2.73 9.75 5.92
N PHE A 264 1.61 9.12 6.23
CA PHE A 264 1.39 8.47 7.54
C PHE A 264 2.25 7.20 7.66
N LEU A 265 2.32 6.40 6.60
CA LEU A 265 3.17 5.20 6.57
C LEU A 265 4.66 5.56 6.61
N ASP A 266 5.07 6.60 5.85
CA ASP A 266 6.44 7.15 5.94
C ASP A 266 6.79 7.54 7.38
N ALA A 267 5.87 8.21 8.08
CA ALA A 267 6.06 8.57 9.48
C ALA A 267 6.16 7.33 10.39
N CYS A 268 5.32 6.30 10.18
CA CYS A 268 5.39 5.06 10.93
C CYS A 268 6.72 4.33 10.73
N ASP A 269 7.24 4.32 9.49
CA ASP A 269 8.56 3.74 9.18
C ASP A 269 9.68 4.44 9.94
N HIS A 270 9.69 5.77 9.97
CA HIS A 270 10.74 6.56 10.61
C HIS A 270 10.66 6.60 12.14
N LEU A 271 9.44 6.57 12.67
CA LEU A 271 9.20 6.64 14.12
C LEU A 271 9.19 5.27 14.79
N GLY A 272 9.15 4.19 14.02
CA GLY A 272 9.09 2.84 14.55
C GLY A 272 7.71 2.50 15.13
N LEU A 273 6.67 2.64 14.33
CA LEU A 273 5.32 2.16 14.63
C LEU A 273 4.98 0.99 13.71
N LEU A 274 4.62 -0.15 14.27
CA LEU A 274 4.07 -1.27 13.50
C LEU A 274 2.66 -0.93 13.02
N VAL A 275 2.33 -1.34 11.79
CA VAL A 275 1.05 -1.01 11.16
C VAL A 275 0.31 -2.28 10.75
N ILE A 276 -0.97 -2.37 11.13
CA ILE A 276 -1.97 -3.20 10.44
C ILE A 276 -2.64 -2.29 9.42
N ASP A 277 -2.35 -2.50 8.16
CA ASP A 277 -2.93 -1.71 7.08
C ASP A 277 -4.23 -2.36 6.61
N GLU A 278 -5.33 -1.61 6.73
CA GLU A 278 -6.68 -2.14 6.57
C GLU A 278 -7.36 -1.59 5.31
N SER A 279 -7.97 -2.49 4.55
CA SER A 279 -8.59 -2.15 3.26
C SER A 279 -10.02 -1.63 3.38
N PHE A 280 -10.88 -2.30 4.19
CA PHE A 280 -12.32 -2.07 4.20
C PHE A 280 -12.94 -2.18 5.59
N ASP A 281 -13.99 -1.39 5.85
CA ASP A 281 -14.84 -1.56 7.03
C ASP A 281 -15.77 -2.80 6.94
N GLY A 282 -16.23 -3.14 5.75
CA GLY A 282 -17.13 -4.26 5.50
C GLY A 282 -17.05 -4.73 4.05
N TRP A 283 -17.78 -5.81 3.75
CA TRP A 283 -17.78 -6.39 2.41
C TRP A 283 -19.13 -6.18 1.72
N ARG A 284 -19.91 -7.26 1.47
CA ARG A 284 -21.17 -7.23 0.72
C ARG A 284 -22.36 -6.74 1.54
N SER A 285 -22.36 -7.03 2.84
CA SER A 285 -23.45 -6.63 3.72
C SER A 285 -23.23 -5.23 4.29
N ALA A 286 -24.19 -4.37 4.06
CA ALA A 286 -24.12 -2.96 4.42
C ALA A 286 -24.19 -2.74 5.94
N LYS A 287 -23.30 -1.90 6.47
CA LYS A 287 -23.40 -1.31 7.81
C LYS A 287 -24.16 0.02 7.78
N THR A 288 -24.08 0.71 6.65
CA THR A 288 -24.84 1.94 6.38
C THR A 288 -25.38 1.90 4.93
N PRO A 289 -26.46 2.63 4.62
CA PRO A 289 -27.19 2.43 3.35
C PRO A 289 -26.38 2.66 2.07
N LYS A 290 -25.27 3.41 2.14
CA LYS A 290 -24.47 3.79 0.97
C LYS A 290 -22.98 3.52 1.17
N ASP A 291 -22.62 2.58 2.05
CA ASP A 291 -21.23 2.23 2.31
C ASP A 291 -20.58 1.41 1.17
N TYR A 292 -19.37 0.93 1.41
CA TYR A 292 -18.58 0.21 0.41
C TYR A 292 -19.26 -1.07 -0.12
N SER A 293 -20.22 -1.62 0.57
CA SER A 293 -20.94 -2.83 0.15
C SER A 293 -21.52 -2.73 -1.27
N ILE A 294 -21.99 -1.53 -1.66
CA ILE A 294 -22.53 -1.30 -3.02
C ILE A 294 -21.45 -1.32 -4.12
N LEU A 295 -20.19 -1.23 -3.75
CA LEU A 295 -19.04 -1.19 -4.64
C LEU A 295 -18.27 -2.51 -4.63
N PHE A 296 -18.39 -3.29 -3.56
CA PHE A 296 -17.52 -4.41 -3.22
C PHE A 296 -17.27 -5.35 -4.40
N ASP A 297 -18.30 -6.00 -4.92
CA ASP A 297 -18.13 -7.04 -5.95
C ASP A 297 -17.42 -6.57 -7.22
N ARG A 298 -17.53 -5.28 -7.54
CA ARG A 298 -16.91 -4.69 -8.74
C ARG A 298 -15.50 -4.16 -8.51
N TRP A 299 -15.17 -3.74 -7.27
CA TRP A 299 -14.00 -2.92 -7.04
C TRP A 299 -12.97 -3.48 -6.06
N TRP A 300 -13.32 -4.47 -5.25
CA TRP A 300 -12.44 -4.95 -4.18
C TRP A 300 -11.04 -5.38 -4.68
N THR A 301 -10.93 -6.01 -5.87
CA THR A 301 -9.64 -6.42 -6.43
C THR A 301 -8.74 -5.23 -6.70
N LYS A 302 -9.29 -4.20 -7.37
CA LYS A 302 -8.55 -2.98 -7.69
C LYS A 302 -8.18 -2.17 -6.45
N ASP A 303 -9.03 -2.19 -5.43
CA ASP A 303 -8.77 -1.45 -4.19
C ASP A 303 -7.72 -2.14 -3.35
N ILE A 304 -7.72 -3.48 -3.26
CA ILE A 304 -6.65 -4.27 -2.65
C ILE A 304 -5.32 -4.10 -3.44
N GLU A 305 -5.35 -4.17 -4.76
CA GLU A 305 -4.16 -3.94 -5.59
C GLU A 305 -3.55 -2.56 -5.31
N SER A 306 -4.39 -1.52 -5.28
CA SER A 306 -3.95 -0.17 -4.97
C SER A 306 -3.26 -0.08 -3.61
N MET A 307 -3.85 -0.63 -2.56
CA MET A 307 -3.29 -0.63 -1.22
C MET A 307 -1.97 -1.41 -1.17
N VAL A 308 -1.99 -2.67 -1.55
CA VAL A 308 -0.84 -3.55 -1.37
C VAL A 308 0.35 -3.13 -2.24
N LEU A 309 0.13 -2.82 -3.53
CA LEU A 309 1.24 -2.43 -4.41
C LEU A 309 1.85 -1.09 -4.03
N ARG A 310 1.03 -0.13 -3.56
CA ARG A 310 1.51 1.16 -3.07
C ARG A 310 2.36 1.00 -1.81
N ASP A 311 1.90 0.14 -0.87
CA ASP A 311 2.38 0.18 0.51
C ASP A 311 3.36 -0.95 0.86
N ARG A 312 3.54 -1.95 0.00
CA ARG A 312 4.34 -3.16 0.28
C ARG A 312 5.81 -2.93 0.64
N ASN A 313 6.37 -1.75 0.37
CA ASN A 313 7.75 -1.44 0.71
C ASN A 313 7.93 -0.87 2.13
N HIS A 314 6.85 -0.50 2.82
CA HIS A 314 6.90 0.03 4.18
C HIS A 314 7.24 -1.08 5.19
N PRO A 315 8.40 -1.00 5.90
CA PRO A 315 8.75 -2.00 6.91
C PRO A 315 7.84 -1.93 8.13
N SER A 316 7.19 -0.81 8.39
CA SER A 316 6.20 -0.66 9.46
C SER A 316 5.00 -1.59 9.29
N ILE A 317 4.54 -1.83 8.06
CA ILE A 317 3.40 -2.73 7.81
C ILE A 317 3.84 -4.17 8.08
N PHE A 318 3.33 -4.78 9.14
CA PHE A 318 3.58 -6.17 9.44
C PHE A 318 2.43 -7.11 9.08
N CYS A 319 1.23 -6.56 8.85
CA CYS A 319 0.02 -7.33 8.58
C CYS A 319 -0.94 -6.55 7.69
N TRP A 320 -1.56 -7.25 6.74
CA TRP A 320 -2.65 -6.74 5.91
C TRP A 320 -4.00 -7.12 6.50
N SER A 321 -4.90 -6.15 6.70
CA SER A 321 -6.26 -6.42 7.14
C SER A 321 -7.25 -6.28 5.98
N ILE A 322 -8.04 -7.33 5.76
CA ILE A 322 -9.00 -7.40 4.65
C ILE A 322 -10.42 -6.99 5.06
N GLY A 323 -10.65 -6.66 6.32
CA GLY A 323 -11.95 -6.17 6.75
C GLY A 323 -12.10 -6.00 8.25
N ASN A 324 -13.12 -5.23 8.61
CA ASN A 324 -13.48 -4.93 9.98
C ASN A 324 -14.92 -5.33 10.26
N GLU A 325 -15.17 -6.09 11.34
CA GLU A 325 -16.50 -6.39 11.86
C GLU A 325 -17.53 -6.78 10.78
N ILE A 326 -17.14 -7.70 9.91
CA ILE A 326 -17.94 -8.12 8.77
C ILE A 326 -19.33 -8.56 9.24
N ILE A 327 -20.38 -8.01 8.64
CA ILE A 327 -21.78 -8.32 9.01
C ILE A 327 -22.12 -9.77 8.67
N GLU A 328 -21.73 -10.21 7.47
CA GLU A 328 -21.92 -11.58 6.96
C GLU A 328 -20.94 -12.61 7.56
N ARG A 329 -20.32 -12.33 8.68
CA ARG A 329 -19.24 -13.12 9.29
C ARG A 329 -19.59 -14.58 9.63
N LYS A 330 -20.85 -14.94 9.64
CA LYS A 330 -21.27 -16.33 9.82
C LYS A 330 -21.20 -17.07 8.49
N PRO A 331 -20.65 -18.30 8.48
CA PRO A 331 -20.63 -19.12 7.27
C PRO A 331 -22.05 -19.41 6.73
N PRO A 332 -22.19 -19.63 5.40
CA PRO A 332 -21.12 -19.72 4.39
C PRO A 332 -20.77 -18.37 3.69
N GLU A 333 -21.55 -17.32 3.92
CA GLU A 333 -21.55 -16.11 3.09
C GLU A 333 -20.22 -15.35 3.11
N ALA A 334 -19.51 -15.36 4.24
CA ALA A 334 -18.23 -14.66 4.38
C ALA A 334 -17.01 -15.48 3.97
N VAL A 335 -17.10 -16.81 3.98
CA VAL A 335 -15.93 -17.70 3.82
C VAL A 335 -15.29 -17.56 2.44
N LEU A 336 -16.10 -17.65 1.37
CA LEU A 336 -15.57 -17.51 0.00
C LEU A 336 -14.97 -16.13 -0.28
N PRO A 337 -15.63 -15.01 0.09
CA PRO A 337 -15.01 -13.69 0.01
C PRO A 337 -13.69 -13.57 0.79
N ALA A 338 -13.63 -14.12 2.02
CA ALA A 338 -12.40 -14.08 2.82
C ALA A 338 -11.23 -14.78 2.12
N TYR A 339 -11.45 -16.01 1.62
CA TYR A 339 -10.41 -16.73 0.85
C TYR A 339 -10.01 -16.00 -0.43
N ALA A 340 -10.97 -15.38 -1.13
CA ALA A 340 -10.69 -14.61 -2.34
C ALA A 340 -9.83 -13.38 -2.04
N LEU A 341 -10.19 -12.59 -1.02
CA LEU A 341 -9.47 -11.41 -0.57
C LEU A 341 -8.06 -11.78 -0.06
N ALA A 342 -7.97 -12.72 0.89
CA ALA A 342 -6.71 -13.16 1.44
C ALA A 342 -5.79 -13.76 0.37
N GLY A 343 -6.33 -14.59 -0.53
CA GLY A 343 -5.58 -15.15 -1.66
C GLY A 343 -5.09 -14.08 -2.64
N HIS A 344 -5.85 -13.01 -2.83
CA HIS A 344 -5.42 -11.90 -3.68
C HIS A 344 -4.28 -11.11 -3.04
N VAL A 345 -4.40 -10.77 -1.75
CA VAL A 345 -3.31 -10.12 -0.99
C VAL A 345 -2.04 -10.95 -1.05
N ARG A 346 -2.11 -12.26 -0.75
CA ARG A 346 -0.93 -13.16 -0.76
C ARG A 346 -0.26 -13.29 -2.13
N ARG A 347 -1.00 -13.12 -3.23
CA ARG A 347 -0.40 -13.06 -4.58
C ARG A 347 0.36 -11.76 -4.83
N LEU A 348 -0.05 -10.65 -4.23
CA LEU A 348 0.58 -9.34 -4.38
C LEU A 348 1.76 -9.16 -3.43
N ASP A 349 1.62 -9.70 -2.21
CA ASP A 349 2.65 -9.69 -1.17
C ASP A 349 2.56 -10.96 -0.30
N PRO A 350 3.37 -11.98 -0.60
CA PRO A 350 3.43 -13.20 0.20
C PRO A 350 4.23 -13.06 1.50
N SER A 351 4.87 -11.92 1.74
CA SER A 351 5.80 -11.73 2.85
C SER A 351 5.13 -11.36 4.18
N ARG A 352 3.84 -11.01 4.15
CA ARG A 352 3.09 -10.54 5.33
C ARG A 352 1.85 -11.37 5.57
N PRO A 353 1.48 -11.59 6.85
CA PRO A 353 0.22 -12.25 7.20
C PRO A 353 -0.99 -11.41 6.83
N VAL A 354 -2.11 -12.09 6.65
CA VAL A 354 -3.42 -11.50 6.40
C VAL A 354 -4.31 -11.70 7.61
N THR A 355 -5.02 -10.64 8.01
CA THR A 355 -5.98 -10.64 9.12
C THR A 355 -7.30 -9.99 8.73
N SER A 356 -8.28 -10.09 9.59
CA SER A 356 -9.42 -9.18 9.73
C SER A 356 -9.83 -9.10 11.19
N ALA A 357 -10.56 -8.03 11.54
CA ALA A 357 -11.08 -7.88 12.89
C ALA A 357 -12.52 -8.42 12.95
N LEU A 358 -12.71 -9.51 13.68
CA LEU A 358 -14.00 -10.16 13.84
C LEU A 358 -14.74 -9.64 15.08
N ALA A 359 -16.00 -9.23 14.92
CA ALA A 359 -16.88 -8.94 16.04
C ALA A 359 -17.62 -10.22 16.43
N ALA A 360 -17.04 -10.98 17.35
CA ALA A 360 -17.54 -12.28 17.80
C ALA A 360 -18.46 -12.11 19.02
N TRP A 361 -19.74 -11.79 18.80
CA TRP A 361 -20.72 -11.58 19.87
C TRP A 361 -21.41 -12.86 20.34
N ASP A 362 -21.30 -13.95 19.56
CA ASP A 362 -21.98 -15.21 19.85
C ASP A 362 -21.30 -15.97 20.97
N LYS A 363 -22.04 -16.88 21.62
CA LYS A 363 -21.51 -17.71 22.68
C LYS A 363 -20.64 -18.86 22.14
N ASP A 364 -21.01 -19.36 20.96
CA ASP A 364 -20.35 -20.48 20.30
C ASP A 364 -19.39 -19.92 19.26
N TRP A 365 -18.11 -19.85 19.62
CA TRP A 365 -17.06 -19.25 18.80
C TRP A 365 -16.73 -20.07 17.56
N GLU A 366 -16.91 -21.37 17.65
CA GLU A 366 -16.65 -22.32 16.56
C GLU A 366 -17.40 -21.98 15.27
N ILE A 367 -18.48 -21.21 15.36
CA ILE A 367 -19.19 -20.72 14.20
C ILE A 367 -18.32 -19.84 13.30
N TYR A 368 -17.25 -19.26 13.84
CA TYR A 368 -16.32 -18.40 13.09
C TYR A 368 -15.12 -19.16 12.53
N ASP A 369 -14.87 -20.41 12.91
CA ASP A 369 -13.70 -21.18 12.50
C ASP A 369 -13.50 -21.24 10.99
N PRO A 370 -14.54 -21.49 10.16
CA PRO A 370 -14.36 -21.50 8.71
C PRO A 370 -13.94 -20.15 8.13
N LEU A 371 -14.37 -19.04 8.74
CA LEU A 371 -13.95 -17.69 8.36
C LEU A 371 -12.52 -17.42 8.86
N ALA A 372 -12.23 -17.78 10.10
CA ALA A 372 -10.91 -17.66 10.72
C ALA A 372 -9.83 -18.38 9.92
N ALA A 373 -10.14 -19.58 9.38
CA ALA A 373 -9.23 -20.38 8.58
C ALA A 373 -8.76 -19.71 7.27
N ALA A 374 -9.43 -18.66 6.79
CA ALA A 374 -8.98 -17.88 5.65
C ALA A 374 -7.81 -16.93 5.98
N HIS A 375 -7.58 -16.66 7.27
CA HIS A 375 -6.61 -15.72 7.79
C HIS A 375 -5.35 -16.41 8.33
N ASP A 376 -4.24 -15.69 8.36
CA ASP A 376 -2.99 -16.14 8.99
C ASP A 376 -2.97 -15.76 10.49
N ILE A 377 -3.61 -14.63 10.81
CA ILE A 377 -3.81 -14.12 12.18
C ILE A 377 -5.27 -13.68 12.28
N VAL A 378 -5.93 -14.01 13.37
CA VAL A 378 -7.32 -13.61 13.61
C VAL A 378 -7.36 -12.49 14.65
N GLY A 379 -7.98 -11.36 14.28
CA GLY A 379 -8.26 -10.27 15.22
C GLY A 379 -9.68 -10.38 15.77
N TYR A 380 -9.82 -10.21 17.08
CA TYR A 380 -11.13 -10.19 17.75
C TYR A 380 -11.40 -8.82 18.36
N ASN A 381 -12.50 -8.19 17.97
CA ASN A 381 -12.97 -6.94 18.55
C ASN A 381 -13.89 -7.21 19.73
N TYR A 382 -13.78 -6.41 20.82
CA TYR A 382 -14.65 -6.38 22.00
C TYR A 382 -14.65 -7.65 22.87
N MET A 383 -13.74 -8.60 22.66
CA MET A 383 -13.77 -9.92 23.27
C MET A 383 -12.60 -10.21 24.20
N MET A 384 -11.97 -9.18 24.75
CA MET A 384 -10.80 -9.30 25.64
C MET A 384 -11.03 -10.20 26.86
N HIS A 385 -12.29 -10.31 27.33
CA HIS A 385 -12.66 -11.16 28.48
C HIS A 385 -12.95 -12.62 28.09
N LYS A 386 -12.92 -12.94 26.81
CA LYS A 386 -13.17 -14.27 26.25
C LYS A 386 -12.05 -14.72 25.32
N GLY A 387 -10.88 -14.12 25.43
CA GLY A 387 -9.72 -14.58 24.69
C GLY A 387 -9.52 -16.08 24.93
N PRO A 388 -8.94 -16.83 23.99
CA PRO A 388 -8.71 -18.24 24.22
C PRO A 388 -8.01 -18.40 25.56
N SER A 389 -8.72 -18.96 26.52
CA SER A 389 -8.11 -19.50 27.70
C SER A 389 -7.37 -20.74 27.22
N ASP A 390 -6.06 -20.63 27.11
CA ASP A 390 -5.06 -21.67 26.86
C ASP A 390 -4.87 -22.11 25.41
#